data_c97b0ae28f46e99c5e5e99b99ac3b532
#
_entry.id   c97b0ae28f46e99c5e5e99b99ac3b532
#
_cell.length_a   1.000
_cell.length_b   1.000
_cell.length_c   1.000
_cell.angle_alpha   90.00
_cell.angle_beta   90.00
_cell.angle_gamma   90.00
#
_symmetry.space_group_name_H-M   'P 1'
#
loop_
_entity.id
_entity.type
_entity.pdbx_description
1 polymer ?
#
loop_
_entity_poly.entity_id
_entity_poly.type
_entity_poly.pdbx_seq_one_letter_code
_entity_poly.pdbx_strand_id
1 'polypeptide(L)'
;MPWRGPQEPGEFATLGYDVGEWIEAHCVVPDGYRQGEPYLLTDEMWSFLIHFYRVYPHAAPWPAPDGLRYTGGQLRRSQKWGKDPFGAAIIWAEALGPTRFDGWNAAGEPVGAPYPTPLIVCLGTSEEQTDNTWRPFTAMGQLGPVGNTPGLDVGMTRTILPGGGKVEPVTTSAKARLGAPLTFLTITESHLFTLQGGFRKVAGAVKRNVAGMDGRWLELTNAWDPTEGSEAQVTHDNPDDRVLLDTIDPHRVEDLDNDEALYAELLRQYGGSARENGGWVNLRGRIMHEVRSPRYLEADRRRFFLNEIVVGMSAFVDAIRWDVSGGQDVLTAGDAVALGFDGSKSLDATALIASRMSDGKLFTLRVWERPEHLFQWQVPRLEVDAAVRAAFAAYDVKMLFADPYRWQDYLDTWAGEWPKQVVEFPTNVEQRMDRAIERFTTAFAAGAIGHDGDETLTRHIKNAVIVKGSRKKIRPGEEEDIATHYLKMAKRGKGQWIDAAVAAVLAYAARGQAIEDGALVEEPEVEPWAYFG
;
A
#
# COMPACT_ATOMS: atom_id res chain seq x y z
N MET A 1 -44.74 20.79 -3.31
CA MET A 1 -45.13 19.82 -2.28
C MET A 1 -43.89 19.11 -1.83
N PRO A 2 -43.79 18.64 -0.58
CA PRO A 2 -42.68 17.78 -0.15
C PRO A 2 -42.75 16.41 -0.86
N TRP A 3 -41.78 15.56 -0.60
CA TRP A 3 -41.72 14.21 -1.14
C TRP A 3 -43.05 13.44 -0.92
N ARG A 4 -43.46 12.70 -1.95
CA ARG A 4 -44.71 11.91 -1.94
C ARG A 4 -44.72 10.74 -0.91
N GLY A 5 -43.55 10.45 -0.32
CA GLY A 5 -43.36 9.27 0.52
C GLY A 5 -43.01 7.99 -0.29
N PRO A 6 -42.57 6.93 0.40
CA PRO A 6 -42.21 5.67 -0.24
C PRO A 6 -43.47 4.97 -0.78
N GLN A 7 -43.41 4.47 -2.01
CA GLN A 7 -44.43 3.61 -2.62
C GLN A 7 -44.10 2.14 -2.42
N GLU A 8 -42.80 1.84 -2.31
CA GLU A 8 -42.26 0.49 -2.06
C GLU A 8 -41.41 0.49 -0.78
N PRO A 9 -41.30 -0.67 -0.08
CA PRO A 9 -40.42 -0.79 1.08
C PRO A 9 -38.98 -0.46 0.75
N GLY A 10 -38.38 0.48 1.48
CA GLY A 10 -36.99 0.89 1.29
C GLY A 10 -36.79 2.02 0.27
N GLU A 11 -37.85 2.46 -0.42
CA GLU A 11 -37.78 3.61 -1.35
C GLU A 11 -37.46 4.90 -0.59
N PHE A 12 -36.68 5.76 -1.23
CA PHE A 12 -36.32 7.10 -0.75
C PHE A 12 -36.20 8.09 -1.93
N ALA A 13 -36.36 9.37 -1.63
CA ALA A 13 -36.18 10.41 -2.62
C ALA A 13 -34.70 10.49 -3.09
N THR A 14 -34.48 10.54 -4.40
CA THR A 14 -33.14 10.59 -4.98
C THR A 14 -33.15 11.23 -6.37
N LEU A 15 -32.09 12.00 -6.70
CA LEU A 15 -31.76 12.42 -8.07
C LEU A 15 -30.95 11.37 -8.84
N GLY A 16 -30.60 10.24 -8.19
CA GLY A 16 -29.70 9.26 -8.77
C GLY A 16 -30.18 8.67 -10.08
N TYR A 17 -31.48 8.56 -10.30
CA TYR A 17 -32.04 8.10 -11.57
C TYR A 17 -31.81 9.13 -12.67
N ASP A 18 -32.17 10.41 -12.45
CA ASP A 18 -31.97 11.50 -13.43
C ASP A 18 -30.46 11.65 -13.77
N VAL A 19 -29.59 11.53 -12.77
CA VAL A 19 -28.12 11.60 -12.96
C VAL A 19 -27.61 10.41 -13.75
N GLY A 20 -28.08 9.20 -13.46
CA GLY A 20 -27.68 8.00 -14.20
C GLY A 20 -28.16 8.03 -15.66
N GLU A 21 -29.43 8.39 -15.91
CA GLU A 21 -29.95 8.57 -17.26
C GLU A 21 -29.20 9.67 -18.02
N TRP A 22 -28.85 10.76 -17.35
CA TRP A 22 -28.01 11.81 -17.94
C TRP A 22 -26.63 11.28 -18.34
N ILE A 23 -25.97 10.48 -17.49
CA ILE A 23 -24.67 9.87 -17.80
C ILE A 23 -24.79 8.97 -19.02
N GLU A 24 -25.75 8.06 -19.06
CA GLU A 24 -25.94 7.13 -20.19
C GLU A 24 -26.29 7.86 -21.51
N ALA A 25 -26.98 8.99 -21.44
CA ALA A 25 -27.33 9.80 -22.61
C ALA A 25 -26.17 10.66 -23.13
N HIS A 26 -25.20 11.05 -22.28
CA HIS A 26 -24.21 12.07 -22.63
C HIS A 26 -22.76 11.56 -22.61
N CYS A 27 -22.46 10.47 -21.90
CA CYS A 27 -21.13 9.93 -21.80
C CYS A 27 -20.94 8.71 -22.71
N VAL A 28 -19.69 8.44 -23.07
CA VAL A 28 -19.31 7.28 -23.89
C VAL A 28 -18.20 6.51 -23.21
N VAL A 29 -18.00 5.24 -23.60
CA VAL A 29 -16.86 4.44 -23.19
C VAL A 29 -15.58 5.17 -23.63
N PRO A 30 -14.67 5.53 -22.70
CA PRO A 30 -13.55 6.42 -23.03
C PRO A 30 -12.41 5.76 -23.77
N ASP A 31 -12.25 4.43 -23.62
CA ASP A 31 -11.13 3.70 -24.20
C ASP A 31 -11.44 2.21 -24.46
N GLY A 32 -10.44 1.49 -25.02
CA GLY A 32 -10.53 0.06 -25.29
C GLY A 32 -11.36 -0.27 -26.52
N TYR A 33 -11.77 -1.55 -26.62
CA TYR A 33 -12.45 -2.09 -27.81
C TYR A 33 -13.85 -1.51 -28.05
N ARG A 34 -14.47 -0.94 -27.01
CA ARG A 34 -15.80 -0.37 -27.05
C ARG A 34 -15.77 1.16 -27.02
N GLN A 35 -14.61 1.77 -27.27
CA GLN A 35 -14.46 3.23 -27.26
C GLN A 35 -15.49 3.91 -28.16
N GLY A 36 -16.18 4.92 -27.62
CA GLY A 36 -17.21 5.69 -28.31
C GLY A 36 -18.63 5.08 -28.25
N GLU A 37 -18.80 3.84 -27.74
CA GLU A 37 -20.13 3.31 -27.46
C GLU A 37 -20.74 4.04 -26.25
N PRO A 38 -22.08 4.05 -26.11
CA PRO A 38 -22.74 4.62 -24.92
C PRO A 38 -22.17 4.04 -23.63
N TYR A 39 -21.94 4.89 -22.63
CA TYR A 39 -21.46 4.48 -21.32
C TYR A 39 -22.62 3.97 -20.47
N LEU A 40 -22.89 2.68 -20.58
CA LEU A 40 -23.96 2.02 -19.82
C LEU A 40 -23.47 1.69 -18.40
N LEU A 41 -24.28 2.02 -17.41
CA LEU A 41 -24.01 1.79 -16.00
C LEU A 41 -24.34 0.34 -15.61
N THR A 42 -23.50 -0.26 -14.78
CA THR A 42 -23.80 -1.54 -14.14
C THR A 42 -24.76 -1.34 -12.95
N ASP A 43 -25.34 -2.43 -12.46
CA ASP A 43 -26.27 -2.38 -11.31
C ASP A 43 -25.61 -1.75 -10.07
N GLU A 44 -24.32 -2.01 -9.85
CA GLU A 44 -23.56 -1.44 -8.73
C GLU A 44 -23.33 0.08 -8.94
N MET A 45 -23.11 0.53 -10.17
CA MET A 45 -22.98 1.95 -10.50
C MET A 45 -24.31 2.68 -10.30
N TRP A 46 -25.40 2.09 -10.76
CA TRP A 46 -26.75 2.58 -10.50
C TRP A 46 -27.04 2.67 -8.99
N SER A 47 -26.75 1.59 -8.26
CA SER A 47 -26.93 1.58 -6.79
C SER A 47 -26.15 2.71 -6.12
N PHE A 48 -24.89 2.92 -6.53
CA PHE A 48 -24.09 4.03 -6.00
C PHE A 48 -24.73 5.38 -6.26
N LEU A 49 -25.13 5.67 -7.50
CA LEU A 49 -25.76 6.96 -7.85
C LEU A 49 -27.07 7.18 -7.10
N ILE A 50 -27.94 6.17 -7.04
CA ILE A 50 -29.22 6.23 -6.32
C ILE A 50 -28.99 6.62 -4.85
N HIS A 51 -27.99 6.02 -4.19
CA HIS A 51 -27.67 6.35 -2.80
C HIS A 51 -26.94 7.68 -2.66
N PHE A 52 -25.93 7.96 -3.49
CA PHE A 52 -25.09 9.14 -3.38
C PHE A 52 -25.88 10.44 -3.63
N TYR A 53 -26.87 10.41 -4.53
CA TYR A 53 -27.76 11.54 -4.82
C TYR A 53 -29.09 11.51 -4.05
N ARG A 54 -29.13 10.80 -2.91
CA ARG A 54 -30.28 10.75 -2.03
C ARG A 54 -30.64 12.15 -1.52
N VAL A 55 -31.95 12.48 -1.57
CA VAL A 55 -32.51 13.77 -1.14
C VAL A 55 -33.20 13.62 0.21
N TYR A 56 -33.11 14.61 1.07
CA TYR A 56 -33.88 14.63 2.31
C TYR A 56 -35.36 14.82 2.01
N PRO A 57 -36.29 14.05 2.66
CA PRO A 57 -37.71 14.16 2.38
C PRO A 57 -38.32 15.55 2.64
N HIS A 58 -37.67 16.36 3.45
CA HIS A 58 -38.07 17.71 3.81
C HIS A 58 -37.24 18.80 3.11
N ALA A 59 -36.40 18.41 2.16
CA ALA A 59 -35.57 19.35 1.43
C ALA A 59 -36.39 20.46 0.77
N ALA A 60 -35.84 21.67 0.81
CA ALA A 60 -36.37 22.82 0.08
C ALA A 60 -35.34 23.30 -0.95
N PRO A 61 -35.81 23.92 -2.07
CA PRO A 61 -34.90 24.45 -3.08
C PRO A 61 -33.99 25.55 -2.53
N TRP A 62 -32.84 25.73 -3.16
CA TRP A 62 -31.92 26.80 -2.83
C TRP A 62 -32.65 28.17 -2.72
N PRO A 63 -32.35 29.02 -1.72
CA PRO A 63 -31.19 29.03 -0.85
C PRO A 63 -31.32 28.25 0.47
N ALA A 64 -32.27 27.35 0.63
CA ALA A 64 -32.36 26.54 1.81
C ALA A 64 -31.17 25.53 1.87
N PRO A 65 -30.61 25.25 3.06
CA PRO A 65 -29.51 24.31 3.18
C PRO A 65 -29.96 22.87 2.94
N ASP A 66 -29.01 22.03 2.52
CA ASP A 66 -29.08 20.56 2.57
C ASP A 66 -30.23 19.89 1.80
N GLY A 67 -30.23 20.03 0.47
CA GLY A 67 -31.08 19.20 -0.39
C GLY A 67 -30.66 17.74 -0.38
N LEU A 68 -29.35 17.48 -0.50
CA LEU A 68 -28.78 16.12 -0.57
C LEU A 68 -28.33 15.61 0.80
N ARG A 69 -28.55 14.30 1.03
CA ARG A 69 -28.16 13.65 2.29
C ARG A 69 -26.64 13.55 2.46
N TYR A 70 -25.89 13.23 1.40
CA TYR A 70 -24.46 12.99 1.49
C TYR A 70 -23.65 14.15 0.94
N THR A 71 -22.74 14.66 1.75
CA THR A 71 -21.76 15.68 1.38
C THR A 71 -20.46 15.08 0.86
N GLY A 72 -20.26 13.78 1.08
CA GLY A 72 -19.12 13.02 0.60
C GLY A 72 -19.45 11.58 0.30
N GLY A 73 -18.58 10.93 -0.46
CA GLY A 73 -18.67 9.51 -0.74
C GLY A 73 -17.30 8.87 -0.89
N GLN A 74 -17.20 7.60 -0.53
CA GLN A 74 -16.04 6.75 -0.82
C GLN A 74 -16.50 5.52 -1.58
N LEU A 75 -15.98 5.34 -2.80
CA LEU A 75 -16.19 4.17 -3.64
C LEU A 75 -14.93 3.30 -3.60
N ARG A 76 -14.97 2.20 -2.84
CA ARG A 76 -13.89 1.23 -2.74
C ARG A 76 -14.19 0.01 -3.62
N ARG A 77 -13.37 -0.22 -4.65
CA ARG A 77 -13.52 -1.32 -5.61
C ARG A 77 -12.17 -1.92 -5.97
N SER A 78 -12.20 -3.15 -6.42
CA SER A 78 -11.04 -3.85 -6.97
C SER A 78 -10.44 -3.13 -8.17
N GLN A 79 -9.15 -3.33 -8.40
CA GLN A 79 -8.46 -2.75 -9.56
C GLN A 79 -9.08 -3.26 -10.87
N LYS A 80 -9.20 -2.37 -11.87
CA LYS A 80 -9.85 -2.65 -13.17
C LYS A 80 -11.39 -2.81 -13.13
N TRP A 81 -12.03 -2.64 -11.98
CA TRP A 81 -13.49 -2.61 -11.88
C TRP A 81 -14.15 -1.49 -12.71
N GLY A 82 -13.43 -0.41 -13.01
CA GLY A 82 -13.94 0.73 -13.77
C GLY A 82 -14.26 1.97 -12.93
N LYS A 83 -13.71 2.06 -11.71
CA LYS A 83 -13.97 3.20 -10.81
C LYS A 83 -13.54 4.55 -11.39
N ASP A 84 -12.45 4.62 -12.16
CA ASP A 84 -11.94 5.87 -12.71
C ASP A 84 -12.77 6.39 -13.90
N PRO A 85 -13.15 5.58 -14.91
CA PRO A 85 -14.15 5.98 -15.90
C PRO A 85 -15.51 6.35 -15.29
N PHE A 86 -15.97 5.64 -14.25
CA PHE A 86 -17.19 5.96 -13.54
C PHE A 86 -17.09 7.30 -12.81
N GLY A 87 -15.96 7.56 -12.13
CA GLY A 87 -15.66 8.87 -11.53
C GLY A 87 -15.64 10.01 -12.56
N ALA A 88 -15.06 9.74 -13.74
CA ALA A 88 -15.07 10.71 -14.85
C ALA A 88 -16.48 11.02 -15.34
N ALA A 89 -17.36 10.03 -15.46
CA ALA A 89 -18.77 10.23 -15.81
C ALA A 89 -19.52 11.04 -14.72
N ILE A 90 -19.25 10.78 -13.44
CA ILE A 90 -19.79 11.58 -12.33
C ILE A 90 -19.28 13.02 -12.40
N ILE A 91 -17.99 13.26 -12.70
CA ILE A 91 -17.46 14.62 -12.90
C ILE A 91 -18.23 15.35 -14.02
N TRP A 92 -18.55 14.68 -15.13
CA TRP A 92 -19.37 15.27 -16.18
C TRP A 92 -20.79 15.60 -15.72
N ALA A 93 -21.41 14.70 -14.96
CA ALA A 93 -22.73 14.95 -14.38
C ALA A 93 -22.70 16.14 -13.40
N GLU A 94 -21.68 16.25 -12.54
CA GLU A 94 -21.51 17.39 -11.62
C GLU A 94 -21.19 18.71 -12.37
N ALA A 95 -20.61 18.61 -13.56
CA ALA A 95 -20.33 19.78 -14.40
C ALA A 95 -21.56 20.32 -15.12
N LEU A 96 -22.43 19.45 -15.65
CA LEU A 96 -23.51 19.85 -16.58
C LEU A 96 -24.85 19.15 -16.32
N GLY A 97 -24.86 18.10 -15.47
CA GLY A 97 -26.04 17.29 -15.20
C GLY A 97 -26.91 17.78 -14.05
N PRO A 98 -28.04 17.10 -13.79
CA PRO A 98 -29.04 17.51 -12.80
C PRO A 98 -28.67 17.10 -11.37
N THR A 99 -27.49 17.50 -10.88
CA THR A 99 -26.92 17.04 -9.61
C THR A 99 -27.27 17.90 -8.40
N ARG A 100 -27.80 19.11 -8.62
CA ARG A 100 -28.25 20.00 -7.54
C ARG A 100 -29.79 19.87 -7.37
N PHE A 101 -30.21 19.63 -6.14
CA PHE A 101 -31.65 19.61 -5.85
C PHE A 101 -32.29 20.98 -6.10
N ASP A 102 -33.36 21.04 -6.90
CA ASP A 102 -34.03 22.26 -7.31
C ASP A 102 -35.54 22.29 -6.96
N GLY A 103 -35.99 21.31 -6.19
CA GLY A 103 -37.37 21.26 -5.70
C GLY A 103 -38.05 19.92 -5.97
N TRP A 104 -39.39 19.97 -5.92
CA TRP A 104 -40.25 18.81 -6.08
C TRP A 104 -41.23 19.06 -7.24
N ASN A 105 -41.40 18.06 -8.09
CA ASN A 105 -42.42 18.14 -9.16
C ASN A 105 -43.84 17.97 -8.59
N ALA A 106 -44.84 18.03 -9.46
CA ALA A 106 -46.25 17.88 -9.08
C ALA A 106 -46.59 16.48 -8.50
N ALA A 107 -45.79 15.47 -8.83
CA ALA A 107 -45.92 14.11 -8.30
C ALA A 107 -45.21 13.93 -6.94
N GLY A 108 -44.51 14.95 -6.45
CA GLY A 108 -43.73 14.88 -5.20
C GLY A 108 -42.41 14.12 -5.37
N GLU A 109 -41.83 14.11 -6.57
CA GLU A 109 -40.52 13.56 -6.88
C GLU A 109 -39.48 14.67 -6.94
N PRO A 110 -38.23 14.42 -6.57
CA PRO A 110 -37.18 15.43 -6.59
C PRO A 110 -36.84 15.85 -8.02
N VAL A 111 -36.51 17.11 -8.21
CA VAL A 111 -36.07 17.67 -9.50
C VAL A 111 -34.65 18.15 -9.36
N GLY A 112 -33.77 17.71 -10.26
CA GLY A 112 -32.38 18.12 -10.34
C GLY A 112 -32.17 19.29 -11.31
N ALA A 113 -31.15 20.10 -11.03
CA ALA A 113 -30.65 21.14 -11.92
C ALA A 113 -29.14 21.18 -11.91
N PRO A 114 -28.48 21.67 -12.98
CA PRO A 114 -27.05 21.87 -12.99
C PRO A 114 -26.64 23.04 -12.08
N TYR A 115 -25.38 23.00 -11.60
CA TYR A 115 -24.76 24.16 -10.96
C TYR A 115 -24.59 25.29 -12.00
N PRO A 116 -24.86 26.55 -11.62
CA PRO A 116 -24.70 27.67 -12.57
C PRO A 116 -23.25 27.92 -12.97
N THR A 117 -22.29 27.71 -12.03
CA THR A 117 -20.86 27.98 -12.25
C THR A 117 -20.03 26.91 -11.53
N PRO A 118 -20.00 25.68 -12.02
CA PRO A 118 -19.32 24.62 -11.32
C PRO A 118 -17.79 24.82 -11.34
N LEU A 119 -17.16 24.65 -10.17
CA LEU A 119 -15.72 24.60 -10.01
C LEU A 119 -15.35 23.22 -9.46
N ILE A 120 -14.74 22.40 -10.30
CA ILE A 120 -14.50 21.00 -10.03
C ILE A 120 -13.01 20.69 -10.10
N VAL A 121 -12.52 19.93 -9.13
CA VAL A 121 -11.13 19.47 -9.08
C VAL A 121 -11.07 17.94 -9.07
N CYS A 122 -10.21 17.39 -9.94
CA CYS A 122 -9.76 16.01 -9.87
C CYS A 122 -8.38 15.98 -9.23
N LEU A 123 -8.26 15.46 -8.00
CA LEU A 123 -7.04 15.48 -7.19
C LEU A 123 -6.38 14.10 -7.19
N GLY A 124 -5.10 14.05 -7.59
CA GLY A 124 -4.24 12.86 -7.48
C GLY A 124 -2.91 13.17 -6.76
N THR A 125 -2.18 12.13 -6.35
CA THR A 125 -0.86 12.29 -5.72
C THR A 125 0.21 12.71 -6.70
N SER A 126 0.08 12.32 -7.98
CA SER A 126 0.95 12.67 -9.09
C SER A 126 0.13 12.92 -10.36
N GLU A 127 0.75 13.47 -11.40
CA GLU A 127 0.12 13.65 -12.72
C GLU A 127 -0.36 12.31 -13.29
N GLU A 128 0.46 11.27 -13.22
CA GLU A 128 0.13 9.93 -13.70
C GLU A 128 -1.10 9.34 -12.97
N GLN A 129 -1.21 9.54 -11.65
CA GLN A 129 -2.37 9.08 -10.88
C GLN A 129 -3.63 9.90 -11.21
N THR A 130 -3.48 11.20 -11.39
CA THR A 130 -4.60 12.08 -11.78
C THR A 130 -5.10 11.71 -13.18
N ASP A 131 -4.23 11.33 -14.08
CA ASP A 131 -4.55 10.91 -15.45
C ASP A 131 -5.44 9.66 -15.51
N ASN A 132 -5.44 8.81 -14.50
CA ASN A 132 -6.35 7.65 -14.44
C ASN A 132 -7.83 8.05 -14.56
N THR A 133 -8.21 9.19 -13.99
CA THR A 133 -9.57 9.75 -14.08
C THR A 133 -9.67 10.87 -15.13
N TRP A 134 -8.61 11.68 -15.28
CA TRP A 134 -8.63 12.84 -16.19
C TRP A 134 -8.66 12.44 -17.67
N ARG A 135 -7.91 11.43 -18.07
CA ARG A 135 -7.92 10.93 -19.45
C ARG A 135 -9.28 10.34 -19.87
N PRO A 136 -9.95 9.48 -19.08
CA PRO A 136 -11.34 9.11 -19.33
C PRO A 136 -12.29 10.30 -19.42
N PHE A 137 -12.16 11.27 -18.53
CA PHE A 137 -12.97 12.49 -18.55
C PHE A 137 -12.81 13.26 -19.86
N THR A 138 -11.58 13.54 -20.30
CA THR A 138 -11.34 14.26 -21.56
C THR A 138 -11.79 13.45 -22.77
N ALA A 139 -11.60 12.13 -22.79
CA ALA A 139 -12.03 11.26 -23.86
C ALA A 139 -13.58 11.26 -24.00
N MET A 140 -14.32 11.17 -22.88
CA MET A 140 -15.78 11.28 -22.89
C MET A 140 -16.25 12.61 -23.46
N GLY A 141 -15.60 13.72 -23.10
CA GLY A 141 -15.91 15.05 -23.63
C GLY A 141 -15.57 15.23 -25.11
N GLN A 142 -14.55 14.54 -25.61
CA GLN A 142 -14.12 14.64 -27.01
C GLN A 142 -14.93 13.71 -27.93
N LEU A 143 -15.37 12.56 -27.44
CA LEU A 143 -16.02 11.52 -28.25
C LEU A 143 -17.52 11.43 -28.02
N GLY A 144 -18.00 11.87 -26.86
CA GLY A 144 -19.40 11.71 -26.45
C GLY A 144 -20.28 12.90 -26.78
N PRO A 145 -21.63 12.71 -26.69
CA PRO A 145 -22.60 13.77 -26.90
C PRO A 145 -22.38 14.99 -26.01
N VAL A 146 -21.82 14.83 -24.81
CA VAL A 146 -21.53 15.94 -23.89
C VAL A 146 -20.62 17.01 -24.54
N GLY A 147 -19.70 16.59 -25.43
CA GLY A 147 -18.81 17.50 -26.15
C GLY A 147 -19.51 18.47 -27.10
N ASN A 148 -20.74 18.19 -27.48
CA ASN A 148 -21.55 19.06 -28.32
C ASN A 148 -22.24 20.21 -27.55
N THR A 149 -21.99 20.32 -26.24
CA THR A 149 -22.59 21.40 -25.41
C THR A 149 -22.05 22.76 -25.85
N PRO A 150 -22.93 23.74 -26.22
CA PRO A 150 -22.47 25.04 -26.66
C PRO A 150 -21.67 25.79 -25.60
N GLY A 151 -20.49 26.29 -25.97
CA GLY A 151 -19.61 27.02 -25.06
C GLY A 151 -18.70 26.13 -24.19
N LEU A 152 -18.70 24.83 -24.40
CA LEU A 152 -17.78 23.88 -23.77
C LEU A 152 -16.42 23.86 -24.53
N ASP A 153 -15.31 23.91 -23.78
CA ASP A 153 -13.95 23.75 -24.31
C ASP A 153 -13.21 22.66 -23.52
N VAL A 154 -13.07 21.50 -24.15
CA VAL A 154 -12.47 20.30 -23.54
C VAL A 154 -10.96 20.30 -23.82
N GLY A 155 -10.17 20.76 -22.86
CA GLY A 155 -8.72 20.81 -22.96
C GLY A 155 -8.00 19.74 -22.15
N MET A 156 -6.74 19.48 -22.50
CA MET A 156 -5.90 18.47 -21.83
C MET A 156 -5.52 18.84 -20.40
N THR A 157 -5.43 20.12 -20.08
CA THR A 157 -5.02 20.61 -18.75
C THR A 157 -6.17 21.23 -17.94
N ARG A 158 -7.27 21.52 -18.59
CA ARG A 158 -8.50 22.04 -17.99
C ARG A 158 -9.62 22.00 -19.01
N THR A 159 -10.84 21.88 -18.54
CA THR A 159 -12.06 22.05 -19.34
C THR A 159 -12.79 23.30 -18.87
N ILE A 160 -13.11 24.19 -19.81
CA ILE A 160 -13.93 25.37 -19.53
C ILE A 160 -15.39 25.04 -19.84
N LEU A 161 -16.24 25.31 -18.87
CA LEU A 161 -17.66 25.01 -18.93
C LEU A 161 -18.46 26.23 -19.37
N PRO A 162 -19.65 26.06 -19.97
CA PRO A 162 -20.58 27.16 -20.21
C PRO A 162 -20.84 27.96 -18.94
N GLY A 163 -20.95 29.29 -19.03
CA GLY A 163 -21.19 30.15 -17.87
C GLY A 163 -19.96 30.46 -17.00
N GLY A 164 -18.76 30.01 -17.41
CA GLY A 164 -17.50 30.35 -16.75
C GLY A 164 -17.06 29.37 -15.68
N GLY A 165 -17.76 28.24 -15.52
CA GLY A 165 -17.29 27.12 -14.69
C GLY A 165 -16.06 26.43 -15.29
N LYS A 166 -15.39 25.59 -14.52
CA LYS A 166 -14.24 24.80 -14.99
C LYS A 166 -14.06 23.49 -14.25
N VAL A 167 -13.42 22.54 -14.93
CA VAL A 167 -12.89 21.30 -14.37
C VAL A 167 -11.40 21.26 -14.59
N GLU A 168 -10.61 20.92 -13.58
CA GLU A 168 -9.16 20.84 -13.73
C GLU A 168 -8.53 19.72 -12.89
N PRO A 169 -7.51 19.02 -13.44
CA PRO A 169 -6.71 18.09 -12.69
C PRO A 169 -5.72 18.85 -11.81
N VAL A 170 -5.53 18.37 -10.58
CA VAL A 170 -4.62 18.97 -9.61
C VAL A 170 -3.80 17.88 -8.93
N THR A 171 -2.52 18.12 -8.74
CA THR A 171 -1.63 17.25 -7.97
C THR A 171 -1.30 17.86 -6.61
N THR A 172 -0.82 17.04 -5.70
CA THR A 172 -0.44 17.47 -4.35
C THR A 172 0.71 18.49 -4.33
N SER A 173 1.48 18.61 -5.41
CA SER A 173 2.52 19.64 -5.58
C SER A 173 1.98 21.06 -5.78
N ALA A 174 0.72 21.19 -6.20
CA ALA A 174 0.08 22.48 -6.48
C ALA A 174 -0.45 23.16 -5.19
N LYS A 175 0.43 23.48 -4.24
CA LYS A 175 0.10 24.17 -2.97
C LYS A 175 -0.65 25.49 -3.12
N ALA A 176 -0.67 26.09 -4.30
CA ALA A 176 -1.21 27.43 -4.55
C ALA A 176 -2.75 27.50 -4.64
N ARG A 177 -3.47 26.39 -4.57
CA ARG A 177 -4.93 26.34 -4.76
C ARG A 177 -5.74 26.06 -3.50
N LEU A 178 -5.12 26.17 -2.34
CA LEU A 178 -5.80 26.10 -1.05
C LEU A 178 -6.68 27.36 -0.89
N GLY A 179 -7.99 27.19 -0.96
CA GLY A 179 -8.96 28.28 -0.79
C GLY A 179 -9.89 28.52 -2.02
N ALA A 180 -9.79 27.72 -3.08
CA ALA A 180 -10.74 27.77 -4.20
C ALA A 180 -12.13 27.32 -3.74
N PRO A 181 -13.22 28.03 -4.09
CA PRO A 181 -14.59 27.67 -3.71
C PRO A 181 -15.10 26.51 -4.61
N LEU A 182 -14.84 25.26 -4.20
CA LEU A 182 -15.16 24.09 -5.01
C LEU A 182 -16.63 23.67 -4.86
N THR A 183 -17.28 23.33 -5.97
CA THR A 183 -18.60 22.70 -5.98
C THR A 183 -18.51 21.17 -5.95
N PHE A 184 -17.43 20.60 -6.52
CA PHE A 184 -17.16 19.18 -6.45
C PHE A 184 -15.67 18.87 -6.43
N LEU A 185 -15.29 17.83 -5.68
CA LEU A 185 -13.93 17.34 -5.58
C LEU A 185 -13.93 15.82 -5.79
N THR A 186 -13.15 15.33 -6.73
CA THR A 186 -12.84 13.91 -6.84
C THR A 186 -11.40 13.68 -6.38
N ILE A 187 -11.19 12.73 -5.46
CA ILE A 187 -9.86 12.28 -5.03
C ILE A 187 -9.65 10.88 -5.60
N THR A 188 -8.76 10.79 -6.59
CA THR A 188 -8.44 9.50 -7.21
C THR A 188 -7.35 8.78 -6.42
N GLU A 189 -7.51 7.45 -6.26
CA GLU A 189 -6.60 6.58 -5.52
C GLU A 189 -6.32 7.10 -4.09
N SER A 190 -7.38 7.40 -3.31
CA SER A 190 -7.24 8.03 -1.98
C SER A 190 -6.46 7.17 -0.98
N HIS A 191 -6.25 5.87 -1.25
CA HIS A 191 -5.36 5.01 -0.48
C HIS A 191 -3.87 5.39 -0.61
N LEU A 192 -3.48 6.14 -1.64
CA LEU A 192 -2.12 6.65 -1.81
C LEU A 192 -1.85 7.97 -1.06
N PHE A 193 -2.89 8.61 -0.53
CA PHE A 193 -2.74 9.83 0.26
C PHE A 193 -2.37 9.49 1.70
N THR A 194 -1.11 9.12 1.93
CA THR A 194 -0.59 8.67 3.22
C THR A 194 -0.05 9.80 4.08
N LEU A 195 0.19 9.49 5.37
CA LEU A 195 0.81 10.44 6.32
C LEU A 195 2.25 10.79 5.93
N GLN A 196 3.04 9.80 5.54
CA GLN A 196 4.47 9.96 5.25
C GLN A 196 4.72 10.91 4.08
N GLY A 197 3.90 10.86 3.03
CA GLY A 197 3.99 11.78 1.89
C GLY A 197 3.50 13.21 2.18
N GLY A 198 2.87 13.45 3.33
CA GLY A 198 2.19 14.71 3.61
C GLY A 198 0.92 14.95 2.77
N PHE A 199 0.57 14.00 1.91
CA PHE A 199 -0.52 14.09 0.95
C PHE A 199 -1.90 14.14 1.63
N ARG A 200 -2.05 13.44 2.77
CA ARG A 200 -3.27 13.47 3.57
C ARG A 200 -3.65 14.89 4.04
N LYS A 201 -2.65 15.72 4.40
CA LYS A 201 -2.89 17.12 4.75
C LYS A 201 -3.47 17.92 3.58
N VAL A 202 -3.03 17.62 2.35
CA VAL A 202 -3.55 18.26 1.14
C VAL A 202 -4.98 17.83 0.89
N ALA A 203 -5.30 16.54 0.93
CA ALA A 203 -6.66 16.01 0.77
C ALA A 203 -7.63 16.66 1.76
N GLY A 204 -7.29 16.68 3.06
CA GLY A 204 -8.12 17.31 4.09
C GLY A 204 -8.28 18.83 3.90
N ALA A 205 -7.28 19.53 3.37
CA ALA A 205 -7.38 20.95 3.08
C ALA A 205 -8.31 21.23 1.88
N VAL A 206 -8.23 20.41 0.83
CA VAL A 206 -9.09 20.56 -0.36
C VAL A 206 -10.53 20.14 -0.06
N LYS A 207 -10.76 19.09 0.77
CA LYS A 207 -12.10 18.73 1.26
C LYS A 207 -12.79 19.89 1.98
N ARG A 208 -12.05 20.70 2.78
CA ARG A 208 -12.65 21.89 3.42
C ARG A 208 -13.10 22.95 2.45
N ASN A 209 -12.52 23.01 1.24
CA ASN A 209 -12.89 24.02 0.25
C ASN A 209 -14.28 23.79 -0.36
N VAL A 210 -14.80 22.57 -0.35
CA VAL A 210 -16.16 22.29 -0.85
C VAL A 210 -17.24 22.79 0.11
N ALA A 211 -16.94 22.89 1.40
CA ALA A 211 -17.93 23.30 2.41
C ALA A 211 -18.43 24.73 2.22
N GLY A 212 -17.62 25.63 1.62
CA GLY A 212 -18.00 27.04 1.40
C GLY A 212 -18.97 27.25 0.23
N MET A 213 -19.23 26.22 -0.57
CA MET A 213 -20.09 26.29 -1.77
C MET A 213 -21.23 25.26 -1.72
N ASP A 214 -21.53 24.70 -0.55
CA ASP A 214 -22.40 23.53 -0.40
C ASP A 214 -22.01 22.39 -1.35
N GLY A 215 -20.70 22.30 -1.60
CA GLY A 215 -20.11 21.34 -2.52
C GLY A 215 -19.99 19.96 -1.92
N ARG A 216 -19.59 19.00 -2.76
CA ARG A 216 -19.49 17.58 -2.41
C ARG A 216 -18.14 17.02 -2.84
N TRP A 217 -17.78 15.86 -2.27
CA TRP A 217 -16.56 15.17 -2.66
C TRP A 217 -16.78 13.67 -2.84
N LEU A 218 -15.92 13.07 -3.67
CA LEU A 218 -15.91 11.64 -3.96
C LEU A 218 -14.47 11.10 -3.89
N GLU A 219 -14.26 10.08 -3.10
CA GLU A 219 -13.04 9.28 -3.12
C GLU A 219 -13.22 8.03 -3.97
N LEU A 220 -12.30 7.83 -4.91
CA LEU A 220 -12.15 6.61 -5.68
C LEU A 220 -10.94 5.86 -5.12
N THR A 221 -11.12 4.63 -4.65
CA THR A 221 -10.03 3.93 -3.96
C THR A 221 -10.05 2.42 -4.16
N ASN A 222 -8.87 1.82 -4.02
CA ASN A 222 -8.71 0.40 -3.71
C ASN A 222 -8.65 0.22 -2.19
N ALA A 223 -8.61 -1.03 -1.72
CA ALA A 223 -8.28 -1.34 -0.34
C ALA A 223 -6.84 -0.88 -0.02
N TRP A 224 -6.58 -0.55 1.23
CA TRP A 224 -5.33 0.05 1.71
C TRP A 224 -4.57 -0.86 2.66
N ASP A 225 -3.34 -0.45 2.93
CA ASP A 225 -2.53 -0.97 4.03
C ASP A 225 -2.88 -0.19 5.31
N PRO A 226 -3.39 -0.84 6.36
CA PRO A 226 -3.79 -0.16 7.59
C PRO A 226 -2.61 0.47 8.35
N THR A 227 -1.35 0.14 8.01
CA THR A 227 -0.17 0.73 8.64
C THR A 227 0.24 2.08 8.02
N GLU A 228 -0.29 2.43 6.85
CA GLU A 228 0.08 3.65 6.13
C GLU A 228 -0.76 4.88 6.53
N GLY A 229 -1.90 4.68 7.20
CA GLY A 229 -2.77 5.75 7.66
C GLY A 229 -3.23 6.66 6.52
N SER A 230 -3.76 6.05 5.45
CA SER A 230 -4.19 6.78 4.25
C SER A 230 -5.46 7.59 4.47
N GLU A 231 -5.75 8.52 3.55
CA GLU A 231 -7.01 9.28 3.55
C GLU A 231 -8.21 8.34 3.40
N ALA A 232 -8.11 7.31 2.52
CA ALA A 232 -9.14 6.29 2.38
C ALA A 232 -9.45 5.58 3.71
N GLN A 233 -8.43 5.25 4.48
CA GLN A 233 -8.58 4.64 5.79
C GLN A 233 -9.26 5.60 6.79
N VAL A 234 -8.85 6.86 6.82
CA VAL A 234 -9.44 7.86 7.74
C VAL A 234 -10.92 8.04 7.47
N THR A 235 -11.31 8.14 6.19
CA THR A 235 -12.72 8.25 5.81
C THR A 235 -13.52 7.01 6.23
N HIS A 236 -12.95 5.82 6.06
CA HIS A 236 -13.60 4.56 6.40
C HIS A 236 -13.72 4.34 7.92
N ASP A 237 -12.65 4.62 8.67
CA ASP A 237 -12.57 4.32 10.11
C ASP A 237 -13.30 5.35 10.99
N ASN A 238 -13.62 6.53 10.41
CA ASN A 238 -14.38 7.58 11.07
C ASN A 238 -15.73 7.79 10.35
N PRO A 239 -16.68 6.89 10.54
CA PRO A 239 -17.96 6.95 9.84
C PRO A 239 -18.72 8.23 10.22
N ASP A 240 -19.14 8.97 9.19
CA ASP A 240 -19.99 10.13 9.27
C ASP A 240 -21.30 9.79 8.53
N ASP A 241 -22.45 10.06 9.11
CA ASP A 241 -23.76 9.78 8.50
C ASP A 241 -24.03 10.58 7.23
N ARG A 242 -23.23 11.61 6.96
CA ARG A 242 -23.23 12.42 5.74
C ARG A 242 -22.20 11.94 4.70
N VAL A 243 -21.48 10.85 4.95
CA VAL A 243 -20.54 10.24 4.01
C VAL A 243 -21.04 8.85 3.60
N LEU A 244 -21.24 8.64 2.32
CA LEU A 244 -21.60 7.33 1.78
C LEU A 244 -20.33 6.48 1.66
N LEU A 245 -20.26 5.39 2.40
CA LEU A 245 -19.26 4.34 2.22
C LEU A 245 -19.83 3.24 1.34
N ASP A 246 -19.35 3.13 0.12
CA ASP A 246 -19.79 2.10 -0.83
C ASP A 246 -18.65 1.12 -1.11
N THR A 247 -18.81 -0.08 -0.62
CA THR A 247 -17.82 -1.15 -0.75
C THR A 247 -18.50 -2.51 -0.90
N ILE A 248 -17.83 -3.42 -1.58
CA ILE A 248 -18.15 -4.84 -1.56
C ILE A 248 -17.19 -5.48 -0.57
N ASP A 249 -17.65 -5.81 0.64
CA ASP A 249 -16.81 -6.40 1.67
C ASP A 249 -16.27 -7.76 1.22
N PRO A 250 -14.96 -8.00 1.32
CA PRO A 250 -14.36 -9.22 0.81
C PRO A 250 -14.74 -10.45 1.64
N HIS A 251 -15.02 -11.56 0.97
CA HIS A 251 -14.97 -12.89 1.58
C HIS A 251 -13.57 -13.44 1.44
N ARG A 252 -12.94 -13.75 2.56
CA ARG A 252 -11.56 -14.21 2.55
C ARG A 252 -11.40 -15.55 1.82
N VAL A 253 -10.58 -15.55 0.79
CA VAL A 253 -10.14 -16.76 0.10
C VAL A 253 -8.84 -17.23 0.75
N GLU A 254 -8.89 -18.34 1.49
CA GLU A 254 -7.71 -18.84 2.24
C GLU A 254 -6.63 -19.35 1.30
N ASP A 255 -7.00 -20.06 0.25
CA ASP A 255 -6.10 -20.61 -0.75
C ASP A 255 -6.37 -19.98 -2.13
N LEU A 256 -5.46 -19.13 -2.58
CA LEU A 256 -5.55 -18.44 -3.88
C LEU A 256 -5.36 -19.39 -5.08
N ASP A 257 -4.89 -20.63 -4.85
CA ASP A 257 -4.76 -21.64 -5.88
C ASP A 257 -6.06 -22.45 -6.06
N ASN A 258 -7.02 -22.30 -5.16
CA ASN A 258 -8.36 -22.88 -5.31
C ASN A 258 -9.15 -22.09 -6.37
N ASP A 259 -9.31 -22.71 -7.57
CA ASP A 259 -9.98 -22.09 -8.72
C ASP A 259 -11.42 -21.65 -8.44
N GLU A 260 -12.19 -22.51 -7.79
CA GLU A 260 -13.61 -22.25 -7.57
C GLU A 260 -13.83 -21.15 -6.54
N ALA A 261 -13.13 -21.20 -5.41
CA ALA A 261 -13.23 -20.20 -4.35
C ALA A 261 -12.75 -18.82 -4.82
N LEU A 262 -11.61 -18.78 -5.52
CA LEU A 262 -11.07 -17.53 -6.06
C LEU A 262 -12.00 -16.93 -7.12
N TYR A 263 -12.49 -17.75 -8.04
CA TYR A 263 -13.39 -17.27 -9.09
C TYR A 263 -14.72 -16.74 -8.53
N ALA A 264 -15.31 -17.45 -7.57
CA ALA A 264 -16.55 -17.02 -6.93
C ALA A 264 -16.40 -15.66 -6.25
N GLU A 265 -15.28 -15.44 -5.52
CA GLU A 265 -15.03 -14.16 -4.90
C GLU A 265 -14.77 -13.05 -5.92
N LEU A 266 -13.96 -13.32 -6.96
CA LEU A 266 -13.74 -12.35 -8.02
C LEU A 266 -15.04 -11.96 -8.74
N LEU A 267 -15.91 -12.92 -9.04
CA LEU A 267 -17.21 -12.64 -9.66
C LEU A 267 -18.07 -11.72 -8.78
N ARG A 268 -18.03 -11.92 -7.47
CA ARG A 268 -18.73 -11.08 -6.50
C ARG A 268 -18.12 -9.67 -6.42
N GLN A 269 -16.77 -9.54 -6.41
CA GLN A 269 -16.08 -8.24 -6.32
C GLN A 269 -16.22 -7.41 -7.60
N TYR A 270 -16.28 -8.06 -8.75
CA TYR A 270 -16.36 -7.37 -10.05
C TYR A 270 -17.80 -7.16 -10.54
N GLY A 271 -18.75 -7.99 -10.11
CA GLY A 271 -20.18 -7.83 -10.40
C GLY A 271 -20.48 -7.62 -11.87
N GLY A 272 -21.21 -6.55 -12.20
CA GLY A 272 -21.54 -6.17 -13.56
C GLY A 272 -20.35 -5.81 -14.45
N SER A 273 -19.18 -5.51 -13.88
CA SER A 273 -17.95 -5.28 -14.64
C SER A 273 -17.36 -6.57 -15.22
N ALA A 274 -17.71 -7.75 -14.71
CA ALA A 274 -17.25 -9.03 -15.21
C ALA A 274 -17.87 -9.35 -16.59
N ARG A 275 -17.08 -9.94 -17.49
CA ARG A 275 -17.57 -10.36 -18.83
C ARG A 275 -18.70 -11.34 -18.77
N GLU A 276 -18.70 -12.18 -17.76
CA GLU A 276 -19.76 -13.15 -17.46
C GLU A 276 -21.14 -12.48 -17.27
N ASN A 277 -21.12 -11.23 -16.81
CA ASN A 277 -22.32 -10.39 -16.59
C ASN A 277 -22.46 -9.28 -17.66
N GLY A 278 -21.79 -9.42 -18.81
CA GLY A 278 -21.85 -8.45 -19.91
C GLY A 278 -20.87 -7.28 -19.82
N GLY A 279 -20.02 -7.25 -18.79
CA GLY A 279 -19.00 -6.22 -18.58
C GLY A 279 -17.74 -6.40 -19.46
N TRP A 280 -16.65 -5.79 -19.03
CA TRP A 280 -15.40 -5.70 -19.79
C TRP A 280 -14.23 -6.51 -19.19
N VAL A 281 -14.33 -6.91 -17.92
CA VAL A 281 -13.23 -7.57 -17.19
C VAL A 281 -13.23 -9.07 -17.42
N ASN A 282 -12.14 -9.59 -17.98
CA ASN A 282 -11.94 -11.03 -18.17
C ASN A 282 -11.38 -11.65 -16.87
N LEU A 283 -12.25 -12.21 -16.03
CA LEU A 283 -11.85 -12.79 -14.75
C LEU A 283 -10.98 -14.03 -14.91
N ARG A 284 -11.47 -15.05 -15.63
CA ARG A 284 -10.76 -16.34 -15.80
C ARG A 284 -9.46 -16.19 -16.59
N GLY A 285 -9.50 -15.45 -17.70
CA GLY A 285 -8.37 -15.36 -18.61
C GLY A 285 -7.31 -14.33 -18.22
N ARG A 286 -7.59 -13.43 -17.26
CA ARG A 286 -6.67 -12.36 -16.90
C ARG A 286 -6.57 -12.15 -15.39
N ILE A 287 -7.64 -11.81 -14.68
CA ILE A 287 -7.56 -11.43 -13.27
C ILE A 287 -7.07 -12.59 -12.40
N MET A 288 -7.58 -13.79 -12.57
CA MET A 288 -7.10 -14.97 -11.83
C MET A 288 -5.61 -15.21 -12.04
N HIS A 289 -5.11 -15.00 -13.27
CA HIS A 289 -3.69 -15.11 -13.56
C HIS A 289 -2.87 -14.06 -12.81
N GLU A 290 -3.32 -12.80 -12.78
CA GLU A 290 -2.63 -11.74 -12.03
C GLU A 290 -2.67 -11.99 -10.52
N VAL A 291 -3.79 -12.47 -9.98
CA VAL A 291 -3.91 -12.84 -8.55
C VAL A 291 -2.93 -13.94 -8.17
N ARG A 292 -2.57 -14.84 -9.08
CA ARG A 292 -1.61 -15.91 -8.84
C ARG A 292 -0.18 -15.57 -9.22
N SER A 293 0.01 -14.43 -9.86
CA SER A 293 1.33 -14.05 -10.35
C SER A 293 2.32 -13.86 -9.18
N PRO A 294 3.47 -14.56 -9.18
CA PRO A 294 4.50 -14.36 -8.15
C PRO A 294 5.21 -13.01 -8.26
N ARG A 295 4.91 -12.20 -9.29
CA ARG A 295 5.46 -10.85 -9.47
C ARG A 295 5.00 -9.88 -8.39
N TYR A 296 3.81 -10.12 -7.81
CA TYR A 296 3.22 -9.27 -6.80
C TYR A 296 3.25 -9.96 -5.44
N LEU A 297 3.42 -9.18 -4.39
CA LEU A 297 3.24 -9.67 -3.03
C LEU A 297 1.80 -10.12 -2.81
N GLU A 298 1.60 -11.16 -2.00
CA GLU A 298 0.25 -11.67 -1.73
C GLU A 298 -0.67 -10.57 -1.15
N ALA A 299 -0.14 -9.71 -0.28
CA ALA A 299 -0.88 -8.59 0.26
C ALA A 299 -1.38 -7.63 -0.81
N ASP A 300 -0.56 -7.32 -1.83
CA ASP A 300 -0.96 -6.45 -2.95
C ASP A 300 -2.03 -7.12 -3.81
N ARG A 301 -1.88 -8.42 -4.09
CA ARG A 301 -2.89 -9.20 -4.84
C ARG A 301 -4.23 -9.21 -4.12
N ARG A 302 -4.23 -9.39 -2.81
CA ARG A 302 -5.43 -9.34 -1.96
C ARG A 302 -6.05 -7.94 -1.92
N ARG A 303 -5.24 -6.89 -1.76
CA ARG A 303 -5.72 -5.50 -1.74
C ARG A 303 -6.32 -5.10 -3.08
N PHE A 304 -5.59 -5.30 -4.16
CA PHE A 304 -5.97 -4.74 -5.46
C PHE A 304 -7.04 -5.58 -6.19
N PHE A 305 -7.04 -6.88 -6.03
CA PHE A 305 -7.99 -7.71 -6.78
C PHE A 305 -9.14 -8.27 -5.94
N LEU A 306 -8.92 -8.50 -4.63
CA LEU A 306 -9.93 -9.04 -3.72
C LEU A 306 -10.51 -7.99 -2.75
N ASN A 307 -10.10 -6.73 -2.89
CA ASN A 307 -10.60 -5.63 -2.07
C ASN A 307 -10.38 -5.82 -0.55
N GLU A 308 -9.42 -6.68 -0.16
CA GLU A 308 -9.08 -6.96 1.24
C GLU A 308 -8.20 -5.85 1.82
N ILE A 309 -8.53 -5.38 3.03
CA ILE A 309 -7.66 -4.48 3.81
C ILE A 309 -6.62 -5.37 4.49
N VAL A 310 -5.38 -5.31 4.04
CA VAL A 310 -4.30 -6.15 4.56
C VAL A 310 -3.01 -5.34 4.70
N VAL A 311 -2.21 -5.71 5.70
CA VAL A 311 -0.89 -5.11 5.92
C VAL A 311 0.00 -5.42 4.71
N GLY A 312 0.55 -4.39 4.10
CA GLY A 312 1.50 -4.50 3.00
C GLY A 312 2.83 -5.09 3.47
N MET A 313 3.44 -5.89 2.60
CA MET A 313 4.80 -6.35 2.78
C MET A 313 5.66 -5.73 1.69
N SER A 314 6.73 -5.05 2.05
CA SER A 314 7.73 -4.59 1.08
C SER A 314 8.85 -5.62 0.96
N ALA A 315 9.44 -5.76 -0.23
CA ALA A 315 10.63 -6.58 -0.39
C ALA A 315 11.72 -6.10 0.57
N PHE A 316 12.45 -7.03 1.20
CA PHE A 316 13.51 -6.69 2.14
C PHE A 316 14.62 -5.89 1.47
N VAL A 317 15.01 -6.31 0.25
CA VAL A 317 15.97 -5.60 -0.61
C VAL A 317 15.49 -5.63 -2.07
N ASP A 318 15.99 -4.71 -2.88
CA ASP A 318 15.84 -4.78 -4.33
C ASP A 318 16.60 -6.00 -4.89
N ALA A 319 15.87 -6.94 -5.51
CA ALA A 319 16.42 -8.22 -5.96
C ALA A 319 17.46 -8.07 -7.08
N ILE A 320 17.27 -7.12 -8.00
CA ILE A 320 18.21 -6.88 -9.11
C ILE A 320 19.51 -6.29 -8.56
N ARG A 321 19.36 -5.32 -7.67
CA ARG A 321 20.51 -4.69 -7.02
C ARG A 321 21.28 -5.67 -6.14
N TRP A 322 20.58 -6.60 -5.46
CA TRP A 322 21.23 -7.68 -4.73
C TRP A 322 22.07 -8.55 -5.65
N ASP A 323 21.53 -9.01 -6.77
CA ASP A 323 22.25 -9.86 -7.72
C ASP A 323 23.53 -9.21 -8.27
N VAL A 324 23.51 -7.89 -8.52
CA VAL A 324 24.71 -7.17 -8.99
C VAL A 324 25.69 -6.82 -7.87
N SER A 325 25.31 -6.88 -6.59
CA SER A 325 26.21 -6.64 -5.45
C SER A 325 27.00 -7.90 -5.04
N GLY A 326 26.68 -9.04 -5.63
CA GLY A 326 27.40 -10.30 -5.44
C GLY A 326 28.76 -10.32 -6.13
N GLY A 327 29.71 -11.07 -5.56
CA GLY A 327 31.04 -11.28 -6.12
C GLY A 327 31.60 -12.64 -5.75
N GLN A 328 32.75 -12.99 -6.31
CA GLN A 328 33.47 -14.24 -6.03
C GLN A 328 34.57 -14.04 -4.98
N ASP A 329 34.42 -13.06 -4.13
CA ASP A 329 35.38 -12.78 -3.04
C ASP A 329 35.26 -13.82 -1.94
N VAL A 330 36.34 -14.15 -1.28
CA VAL A 330 36.42 -15.16 -0.22
C VAL A 330 37.07 -14.58 1.03
N LEU A 331 36.67 -15.08 2.20
CA LEU A 331 37.36 -14.78 3.45
C LEU A 331 38.69 -15.52 3.50
N THR A 332 39.72 -14.86 4.01
CA THR A 332 41.04 -15.45 4.28
C THR A 332 41.23 -15.67 5.77
N ALA A 333 42.04 -16.63 6.12
CA ALA A 333 42.36 -16.90 7.53
C ALA A 333 42.94 -15.63 8.19
N GLY A 334 42.41 -15.28 9.36
CA GLY A 334 42.80 -14.09 10.11
C GLY A 334 42.03 -12.80 9.74
N ASP A 335 41.16 -12.83 8.73
CA ASP A 335 40.28 -11.66 8.43
C ASP A 335 39.48 -11.28 9.67
N ALA A 336 39.42 -9.98 9.95
CA ALA A 336 38.57 -9.46 11.01
C ALA A 336 37.10 -9.48 10.56
N VAL A 337 36.26 -10.16 11.33
CA VAL A 337 34.85 -10.38 11.00
C VAL A 337 33.92 -10.14 12.19
N ALA A 338 32.69 -9.80 11.91
CA ALA A 338 31.57 -9.94 12.83
C ALA A 338 30.62 -11.04 12.33
N LEU A 339 30.05 -11.80 13.25
CA LEU A 339 29.19 -12.94 12.94
C LEU A 339 27.74 -12.68 13.32
N GLY A 340 26.83 -13.27 12.57
CA GLY A 340 25.42 -13.34 12.89
C GLY A 340 24.94 -14.79 12.86
N PHE A 341 24.20 -15.19 13.87
CA PHE A 341 23.64 -16.53 14.00
C PHE A 341 22.12 -16.44 14.23
N ASP A 342 21.39 -17.13 13.38
CA ASP A 342 19.95 -17.36 13.54
C ASP A 342 19.66 -18.86 13.50
N GLY A 343 19.07 -19.40 14.59
CA GLY A 343 18.96 -20.83 14.81
C GLY A 343 17.54 -21.34 14.98
N SER A 344 17.21 -22.41 14.25
CA SER A 344 15.97 -23.16 14.38
C SER A 344 16.20 -24.55 14.98
N LYS A 345 15.13 -25.25 15.37
CA LYS A 345 15.22 -26.63 15.88
C LYS A 345 14.87 -27.68 14.81
N SER A 346 13.88 -27.45 13.96
CA SER A 346 13.40 -28.51 13.07
C SER A 346 12.65 -28.08 11.80
N LEU A 347 11.96 -26.95 11.79
CA LEU A 347 11.09 -26.57 10.66
C LEU A 347 11.66 -25.44 9.81
N ASP A 348 12.47 -24.59 10.41
CA ASP A 348 13.15 -23.49 9.75
C ASP A 348 14.63 -23.81 9.57
N ALA A 349 15.33 -23.04 8.77
CA ALA A 349 16.76 -23.18 8.57
C ALA A 349 17.56 -22.67 9.79
N THR A 350 18.85 -22.96 9.81
CA THR A 350 19.82 -22.37 10.74
C THR A 350 20.95 -21.80 9.92
N ALA A 351 21.42 -20.61 10.24
CA ALA A 351 22.44 -19.93 9.45
C ALA A 351 23.52 -19.27 10.31
N LEU A 352 24.74 -19.32 9.81
CA LEU A 352 25.91 -18.61 10.33
C LEU A 352 26.50 -17.78 9.19
N ILE A 353 26.44 -16.46 9.30
CA ILE A 353 26.89 -15.49 8.30
C ILE A 353 27.98 -14.61 8.92
N ALA A 354 28.98 -14.26 8.13
CA ALA A 354 30.03 -13.32 8.52
C ALA A 354 29.86 -11.99 7.76
N SER A 355 30.17 -10.88 8.42
CA SER A 355 30.37 -9.58 7.81
C SER A 355 31.81 -9.15 8.02
N ARG A 356 32.57 -8.93 6.95
CA ARG A 356 33.96 -8.49 7.03
C ARG A 356 34.04 -7.08 7.60
N MET A 357 34.93 -6.86 8.57
CA MET A 357 35.02 -5.59 9.29
C MET A 357 35.41 -4.42 8.37
N SER A 358 36.32 -4.64 7.42
CA SER A 358 36.91 -3.61 6.58
C SER A 358 35.90 -2.94 5.62
N ASP A 359 35.01 -3.73 5.01
CA ASP A 359 34.12 -3.26 3.94
C ASP A 359 32.63 -3.61 4.12
N GLY A 360 32.28 -4.40 5.14
CA GLY A 360 30.90 -4.81 5.41
C GLY A 360 30.38 -5.91 4.50
N LYS A 361 31.21 -6.50 3.64
CA LYS A 361 30.82 -7.59 2.74
C LYS A 361 30.39 -8.82 3.53
N LEU A 362 29.32 -9.47 3.05
CA LEU A 362 28.72 -10.64 3.68
C LEU A 362 29.26 -11.93 3.08
N PHE A 363 29.49 -12.92 3.93
CA PHE A 363 30.00 -14.25 3.56
C PHE A 363 29.19 -15.33 4.25
N THR A 364 28.74 -16.31 3.47
CA THR A 364 27.98 -17.45 3.97
C THR A 364 28.93 -18.50 4.53
N LEU A 365 29.05 -18.57 5.84
CA LEU A 365 29.90 -19.61 6.46
C LEU A 365 29.22 -20.98 6.41
N ARG A 366 27.94 -21.04 6.81
CA ARG A 366 27.10 -22.25 6.70
C ARG A 366 25.63 -21.94 6.83
N VAL A 367 24.82 -22.70 6.07
CA VAL A 367 23.36 -22.76 6.22
C VAL A 367 22.94 -24.22 6.31
N TRP A 368 22.09 -24.54 7.26
CA TRP A 368 21.51 -25.87 7.46
C TRP A 368 20.02 -25.80 7.17
N GLU A 369 19.63 -26.41 6.08
CA GLU A 369 18.23 -26.51 5.64
C GLU A 369 17.75 -27.95 5.70
N ARG A 370 16.46 -28.14 5.89
CA ARG A 370 15.85 -29.46 5.83
C ARG A 370 15.91 -29.97 4.38
N PRO A 371 16.53 -31.13 4.12
CA PRO A 371 16.49 -31.76 2.81
C PRO A 371 15.06 -32.05 2.36
N GLU A 372 14.72 -31.77 1.11
CA GLU A 372 13.34 -31.89 0.56
C GLU A 372 12.72 -33.29 0.75
N HIS A 373 13.55 -34.34 0.69
CA HIS A 373 13.10 -35.74 0.82
C HIS A 373 12.86 -36.18 2.26
N LEU A 374 13.13 -35.34 3.27
CA LEU A 374 12.98 -35.71 4.68
C LEU A 374 11.75 -35.01 5.28
N PHE A 375 10.74 -35.79 5.68
CA PHE A 375 9.56 -35.26 6.40
C PHE A 375 9.87 -34.89 7.87
N GLN A 376 10.80 -35.62 8.49
CA GLN A 376 11.29 -35.34 9.85
C GLN A 376 12.78 -35.03 9.76
N TRP A 377 13.16 -33.87 10.24
CA TRP A 377 14.54 -33.42 10.29
C TRP A 377 14.79 -32.55 11.52
N GLN A 378 15.95 -32.66 12.08
CA GLN A 378 16.45 -31.81 13.17
C GLN A 378 17.78 -31.22 12.75
N VAL A 379 17.98 -29.94 13.07
CA VAL A 379 19.24 -29.27 12.85
C VAL A 379 20.37 -30.05 13.57
N PRO A 380 21.47 -30.40 12.88
CA PRO A 380 22.58 -31.14 13.50
C PRO A 380 23.40 -30.21 14.41
N ARG A 381 22.95 -30.04 15.66
CA ARG A 381 23.48 -29.05 16.60
C ARG A 381 24.99 -29.17 16.85
N LEU A 382 25.55 -30.37 16.83
CA LEU A 382 26.98 -30.57 16.96
C LEU A 382 27.79 -30.06 15.75
N GLU A 383 27.21 -30.14 14.54
CA GLU A 383 27.86 -29.57 13.35
C GLU A 383 27.78 -28.03 13.39
N VAL A 384 26.67 -27.47 13.91
CA VAL A 384 26.52 -26.02 14.11
C VAL A 384 27.57 -25.52 15.11
N ASP A 385 27.71 -26.19 16.26
CA ASP A 385 28.74 -25.85 17.26
C ASP A 385 30.15 -25.92 16.65
N ALA A 386 30.43 -26.99 15.92
CA ALA A 386 31.73 -27.16 15.24
C ALA A 386 31.99 -26.02 14.22
N ALA A 387 30.98 -25.57 13.50
CA ALA A 387 31.11 -24.47 12.54
C ALA A 387 31.38 -23.12 13.22
N VAL A 388 30.71 -22.84 14.34
CA VAL A 388 30.95 -21.63 15.14
C VAL A 388 32.40 -21.65 15.68
N ARG A 389 32.85 -22.78 16.26
CA ARG A 389 34.23 -22.94 16.74
C ARG A 389 35.25 -22.79 15.62
N ALA A 390 34.97 -23.37 14.46
CA ALA A 390 35.84 -23.23 13.29
C ALA A 390 35.95 -21.76 12.82
N ALA A 391 34.86 -21.00 12.88
CA ALA A 391 34.89 -19.57 12.55
C ALA A 391 35.79 -18.79 13.52
N PHE A 392 35.65 -19.01 14.83
CA PHE A 392 36.51 -18.38 15.83
C PHE A 392 38.01 -18.83 15.74
N ALA A 393 38.26 -20.02 15.24
CA ALA A 393 39.63 -20.51 15.02
C ALA A 393 40.26 -19.96 13.73
N ALA A 394 39.46 -19.72 12.69
CA ALA A 394 39.94 -19.30 11.38
C ALA A 394 40.02 -17.78 11.22
N TYR A 395 39.17 -17.02 11.90
CA TYR A 395 39.02 -15.59 11.70
C TYR A 395 39.21 -14.81 13.01
N ASP A 396 39.55 -13.54 12.88
CA ASP A 396 39.57 -12.60 14.01
C ASP A 396 38.15 -12.11 14.29
N VAL A 397 37.36 -12.88 15.05
CA VAL A 397 35.96 -12.57 15.35
C VAL A 397 35.90 -11.45 16.38
N LYS A 398 35.42 -10.28 15.95
CA LYS A 398 35.26 -9.11 16.81
C LYS A 398 33.95 -9.17 17.62
N MET A 399 32.89 -9.70 17.05
CA MET A 399 31.58 -9.83 17.69
C MET A 399 30.73 -10.91 17.01
N LEU A 400 29.93 -11.64 17.78
CA LEU A 400 28.89 -12.55 17.31
C LEU A 400 27.54 -12.13 17.94
N PHE A 401 26.55 -11.73 17.10
CA PHE A 401 25.17 -11.61 17.53
C PHE A 401 24.43 -12.91 17.23
N ALA A 402 23.80 -13.49 18.26
CA ALA A 402 23.09 -14.76 18.14
C ALA A 402 21.71 -14.71 18.80
N ASP A 403 20.67 -15.21 18.08
CA ASP A 403 19.34 -15.35 18.66
C ASP A 403 19.32 -16.49 19.71
N PRO A 404 18.96 -16.21 20.97
CA PRO A 404 18.91 -17.21 22.03
C PRO A 404 17.76 -18.22 21.86
N TYR A 405 16.76 -17.93 21.01
CA TYR A 405 15.59 -18.78 20.87
C TYR A 405 15.96 -20.22 20.49
N ARG A 406 15.71 -21.17 21.40
CA ARG A 406 16.02 -22.60 21.29
C ARG A 406 17.53 -22.98 21.26
N TRP A 407 18.43 -22.01 21.40
CA TRP A 407 19.87 -22.20 21.36
C TRP A 407 20.60 -21.70 22.64
N GLN A 408 19.84 -21.32 23.66
CA GLN A 408 20.38 -20.72 24.89
C GLN A 408 21.53 -21.53 25.49
N ASP A 409 21.42 -22.88 25.55
CA ASP A 409 22.43 -23.78 26.09
C ASP A 409 23.79 -23.70 25.35
N TYR A 410 23.77 -23.53 24.03
CA TYR A 410 24.96 -23.31 23.24
C TYR A 410 25.49 -21.89 23.35
N LEU A 411 24.60 -20.89 23.39
CA LEU A 411 25.02 -19.52 23.60
C LEU A 411 25.73 -19.33 24.94
N ASP A 412 25.21 -19.91 26.01
CA ASP A 412 25.86 -19.89 27.34
C ASP A 412 27.27 -20.50 27.28
N THR A 413 27.43 -21.59 26.53
CA THR A 413 28.74 -22.22 26.32
C THR A 413 29.69 -21.32 25.54
N TRP A 414 29.22 -20.78 24.41
CA TRP A 414 30.04 -19.89 23.58
C TRP A 414 30.38 -18.59 24.29
N ALA A 415 29.43 -18.00 25.05
CA ALA A 415 29.67 -16.80 25.84
C ALA A 415 30.65 -17.07 27.01
N GLY A 416 30.67 -18.30 27.54
CA GLY A 416 31.67 -18.71 28.51
C GLY A 416 33.08 -18.83 27.92
N GLU A 417 33.22 -19.24 26.66
CA GLU A 417 34.49 -19.34 25.96
C GLU A 417 34.97 -17.99 25.37
N TRP A 418 34.05 -17.19 24.85
CA TRP A 418 34.32 -15.87 24.24
C TRP A 418 33.45 -14.76 24.84
N PRO A 419 33.62 -14.42 26.13
CA PRO A 419 32.71 -13.56 26.89
C PRO A 419 32.64 -12.12 26.43
N LYS A 420 33.60 -11.65 25.63
CA LYS A 420 33.60 -10.30 25.06
C LYS A 420 33.00 -10.21 23.67
N GLN A 421 33.01 -11.33 22.95
CA GLN A 421 32.58 -11.38 21.54
C GLN A 421 31.15 -11.89 21.37
N VAL A 422 30.73 -12.86 22.18
CA VAL A 422 29.39 -13.47 22.03
C VAL A 422 28.35 -12.66 22.80
N VAL A 423 27.37 -12.16 22.07
CA VAL A 423 26.28 -11.31 22.60
C VAL A 423 24.94 -11.86 22.17
N GLU A 424 24.05 -12.10 23.13
CA GLU A 424 22.67 -12.47 22.87
C GLU A 424 21.94 -11.33 22.16
N PHE A 425 21.30 -11.67 21.06
CA PHE A 425 20.47 -10.74 20.29
C PHE A 425 19.09 -11.36 20.03
N PRO A 426 18.13 -11.23 20.97
CA PRO A 426 16.78 -11.75 20.79
C PRO A 426 16.08 -11.06 19.61
N THR A 427 15.80 -11.80 18.56
CA THR A 427 15.17 -11.27 17.33
C THR A 427 13.70 -10.91 17.52
N ASN A 428 13.06 -11.41 18.59
CA ASN A 428 11.70 -11.07 19.00
C ASN A 428 11.59 -9.72 19.74
N VAL A 429 12.71 -9.07 20.08
CA VAL A 429 12.72 -7.72 20.66
C VAL A 429 12.61 -6.69 19.55
N GLU A 430 11.39 -6.25 19.28
CA GLU A 430 11.01 -5.39 18.15
C GLU A 430 11.93 -4.19 17.96
N GLN A 431 12.25 -3.45 19.01
CA GLN A 431 13.06 -2.22 18.92
C GLN A 431 14.51 -2.50 18.52
N ARG A 432 15.08 -3.64 18.92
CA ARG A 432 16.46 -4.03 18.55
C ARG A 432 16.50 -4.47 17.10
N MET A 433 15.55 -5.32 16.70
CA MET A 433 15.48 -5.85 15.34
C MET A 433 15.14 -4.75 14.33
N ASP A 434 14.24 -3.82 14.66
CA ASP A 434 13.91 -2.64 13.85
C ASP A 434 15.16 -1.84 13.48
N ARG A 435 15.98 -1.47 14.46
CA ARG A 435 17.25 -0.74 14.22
C ARG A 435 18.24 -1.54 13.37
N ALA A 436 18.32 -2.85 13.57
CA ALA A 436 19.20 -3.71 12.79
C ALA A 436 18.75 -3.80 11.32
N ILE A 437 17.44 -3.93 11.07
CA ILE A 437 16.85 -3.93 9.73
C ILE A 437 17.08 -2.57 9.05
N GLU A 438 16.80 -1.47 9.73
CA GLU A 438 17.00 -0.12 9.20
C GLU A 438 18.46 0.14 8.84
N ARG A 439 19.41 -0.22 9.72
CA ARG A 439 20.86 -0.11 9.44
C ARG A 439 21.24 -0.90 8.20
N PHE A 440 20.79 -2.14 8.09
CA PHE A 440 21.08 -3.01 6.95
C PHE A 440 20.50 -2.46 5.65
N THR A 441 19.21 -2.14 5.62
CA THR A 441 18.53 -1.66 4.41
C THR A 441 19.06 -0.31 3.94
N THR A 442 19.39 0.59 4.87
CA THR A 442 20.01 1.89 4.55
C THR A 442 21.41 1.71 3.96
N ALA A 443 22.23 0.87 4.55
CA ALA A 443 23.58 0.59 4.04
C ALA A 443 23.53 -0.11 2.68
N PHE A 444 22.65 -1.07 2.49
CA PHE A 444 22.43 -1.71 1.20
C PHE A 444 21.96 -0.71 0.14
N ALA A 445 21.02 0.16 0.46
CA ALA A 445 20.56 1.24 -0.42
C ALA A 445 21.68 2.24 -0.78
N ALA A 446 22.66 2.44 0.10
CA ALA A 446 23.83 3.26 -0.16
C ALA A 446 24.94 2.52 -0.97
N GLY A 447 24.78 1.20 -1.24
CA GLY A 447 25.80 0.39 -1.93
C GLY A 447 26.98 -0.02 -1.03
N ALA A 448 26.80 0.06 0.30
CA ALA A 448 27.84 -0.29 1.28
C ALA A 448 27.82 -1.77 1.70
N ILE A 449 26.91 -2.59 1.14
CA ILE A 449 26.84 -4.03 1.39
C ILE A 449 27.03 -4.78 0.07
N GLY A 450 28.04 -5.63 0.00
CA GLY A 450 28.20 -6.67 -1.00
C GLY A 450 28.06 -8.07 -0.37
N HIS A 451 28.12 -9.11 -1.19
CA HIS A 451 28.10 -10.50 -0.69
C HIS A 451 28.96 -11.44 -1.57
N ASP A 452 29.20 -12.65 -1.08
CA ASP A 452 30.04 -13.65 -1.73
C ASP A 452 29.40 -14.33 -2.96
N GLY A 453 28.14 -14.04 -3.26
CA GLY A 453 27.39 -14.65 -4.35
C GLY A 453 26.74 -15.99 -3.99
N ASP A 454 26.72 -16.41 -2.73
CA ASP A 454 26.09 -17.66 -2.29
C ASP A 454 24.61 -17.71 -2.67
N GLU A 455 24.20 -18.79 -3.33
CA GLU A 455 22.83 -18.97 -3.83
C GLU A 455 21.80 -19.14 -2.70
N THR A 456 22.19 -19.75 -1.58
CA THR A 456 21.31 -19.98 -0.44
C THR A 456 21.02 -18.68 0.30
N LEU A 457 22.06 -17.89 0.56
CA LEU A 457 21.88 -16.54 1.13
C LEU A 457 21.02 -15.68 0.21
N THR A 458 21.32 -15.67 -1.08
CA THR A 458 20.54 -14.91 -2.09
C THR A 458 19.08 -15.31 -2.10
N ARG A 459 18.76 -16.60 -2.03
CA ARG A 459 17.39 -17.11 -1.97
C ARG A 459 16.69 -16.68 -0.68
N HIS A 460 17.32 -16.76 0.48
CA HIS A 460 16.76 -16.31 1.75
C HIS A 460 16.52 -14.81 1.80
N ILE A 461 17.41 -14.01 1.25
CA ILE A 461 17.27 -12.55 1.12
C ILE A 461 16.06 -12.20 0.24
N LYS A 462 15.90 -12.86 -0.91
CA LYS A 462 14.75 -12.65 -1.82
C LYS A 462 13.42 -13.15 -1.26
N ASN A 463 13.45 -14.15 -0.38
CA ASN A 463 12.29 -14.66 0.34
C ASN A 463 11.86 -13.75 1.49
N ALA A 464 12.74 -12.88 1.96
CA ALA A 464 12.46 -11.98 3.06
C ALA A 464 11.64 -10.76 2.59
N VAL A 465 10.70 -10.36 3.42
CA VAL A 465 9.90 -9.14 3.27
C VAL A 465 9.93 -8.34 4.56
N ILE A 466 9.75 -7.03 4.44
CA ILE A 466 9.55 -6.14 5.57
C ILE A 466 8.06 -5.94 5.79
N VAL A 467 7.64 -6.16 7.04
CA VAL A 467 6.31 -5.85 7.53
C VAL A 467 6.43 -4.68 8.49
N LYS A 468 5.61 -3.65 8.31
CA LYS A 468 5.48 -2.56 9.29
C LYS A 468 4.53 -2.99 10.39
N GLY A 469 5.01 -3.08 11.61
CA GLY A 469 4.18 -3.23 12.81
C GLY A 469 3.81 -1.87 13.40
N SER A 470 2.67 -1.78 14.08
CA SER A 470 2.28 -0.57 14.82
C SER A 470 2.08 -0.90 16.30
N ARG A 471 2.67 -0.11 17.19
CA ARG A 471 2.32 -0.11 18.62
C ARG A 471 1.40 1.07 18.91
N LYS A 472 0.20 0.79 19.37
CA LYS A 472 -0.62 1.80 20.07
C LYS A 472 -0.11 1.89 21.51
N LYS A 473 0.62 2.94 21.87
CA LYS A 473 0.80 3.31 23.28
C LYS A 473 -0.46 4.03 23.72
N ILE A 474 -1.31 3.36 24.46
CA ILE A 474 -2.40 4.00 25.19
C ILE A 474 -1.83 4.40 26.56
N ARG A 475 -1.52 5.67 26.76
CA ARG A 475 -1.38 6.24 28.09
C ARG A 475 -2.69 6.96 28.41
N PRO A 476 -3.32 6.72 29.56
CA PRO A 476 -4.51 7.46 29.95
C PRO A 476 -4.17 8.95 30.11
N GLY A 477 -4.75 9.81 29.26
CA GLY A 477 -4.69 11.26 29.42
C GLY A 477 -3.83 12.05 28.42
N GLU A 478 -3.28 11.43 27.37
CA GLU A 478 -2.58 12.13 26.27
C GLU A 478 -3.40 12.07 24.98
N GLU A 479 -3.47 13.21 24.29
CA GLU A 479 -4.09 13.34 22.96
C GLU A 479 -3.39 12.44 21.94
N GLU A 480 -4.14 11.96 20.94
CA GLU A 480 -3.82 10.99 19.90
C GLU A 480 -2.33 10.65 19.70
N ASP A 481 -1.96 9.48 20.17
CA ASP A 481 -0.60 8.95 20.12
C ASP A 481 -0.16 8.70 18.66
N ILE A 482 0.99 9.26 18.32
CA ILE A 482 1.74 8.93 17.12
C ILE A 482 2.06 7.43 17.19
N ALA A 483 1.40 6.62 16.37
CA ALA A 483 1.70 5.21 16.27
C ALA A 483 3.17 5.03 15.87
N THR A 484 3.98 4.50 16.79
CA THR A 484 5.38 4.19 16.50
C THR A 484 5.39 2.95 15.60
N HIS A 485 5.77 3.13 14.35
CA HIS A 485 5.97 2.01 13.43
C HIS A 485 7.34 1.40 13.67
N TYR A 486 7.42 0.09 13.57
CA TYR A 486 8.68 -0.67 13.61
C TYR A 486 8.72 -1.65 12.43
N LEU A 487 9.93 -1.98 11.99
CA LEU A 487 10.17 -2.92 10.91
C LEU A 487 10.34 -4.33 11.47
N LYS A 488 9.76 -5.31 10.78
CA LYS A 488 9.91 -6.73 11.10
C LYS A 488 10.16 -7.51 9.83
N MET A 489 11.09 -8.46 9.86
CA MET A 489 11.28 -9.41 8.78
C MET A 489 10.20 -10.50 8.85
N ALA A 490 9.66 -10.87 7.71
CA ALA A 490 8.70 -11.96 7.55
C ALA A 490 9.00 -12.76 6.27
N LYS A 491 8.43 -13.95 6.20
CA LYS A 491 8.52 -14.81 5.02
C LYS A 491 7.53 -14.33 3.95
N ARG A 492 7.95 -14.27 2.70
CA ARG A 492 7.11 -13.90 1.56
C ARG A 492 5.95 -14.89 1.35
N GLY A 493 6.17 -16.17 1.66
CA GLY A 493 5.18 -17.23 1.51
C GLY A 493 5.46 -18.44 2.40
N LYS A 494 4.48 -19.36 2.51
CA LYS A 494 4.66 -20.62 3.26
C LYS A 494 5.80 -21.46 2.68
N GLY A 495 6.62 -22.04 3.56
CA GLY A 495 7.74 -22.91 3.18
C GLY A 495 8.98 -22.19 2.65
N GLN A 496 8.97 -20.86 2.62
CA GLN A 496 10.16 -20.08 2.26
C GLN A 496 10.97 -19.74 3.50
N TRP A 497 12.24 -20.06 3.49
CA TRP A 497 13.16 -19.76 4.59
C TRP A 497 13.79 -18.38 4.42
N ILE A 498 14.04 -17.70 5.55
CA ILE A 498 14.67 -16.37 5.61
C ILE A 498 15.79 -16.30 6.66
N ASP A 499 16.10 -17.40 7.31
CA ASP A 499 17.00 -17.47 8.48
C ASP A 499 18.41 -16.96 8.12
N ALA A 500 18.91 -17.25 6.91
CA ALA A 500 20.18 -16.67 6.46
C ALA A 500 20.10 -15.15 6.23
N ALA A 501 18.94 -14.63 5.86
CA ALA A 501 18.73 -13.16 5.77
C ALA A 501 18.70 -12.52 7.16
N VAL A 502 18.08 -13.17 8.15
CA VAL A 502 18.11 -12.71 9.55
C VAL A 502 19.55 -12.74 10.08
N ALA A 503 20.27 -13.86 9.88
CA ALA A 503 21.68 -13.97 10.28
C ALA A 503 22.57 -12.90 9.60
N ALA A 504 22.31 -12.55 8.34
CA ALA A 504 23.03 -11.48 7.63
C ALA A 504 22.78 -10.10 8.26
N VAL A 505 21.53 -9.81 8.65
CA VAL A 505 21.18 -8.59 9.40
C VAL A 505 21.90 -8.54 10.74
N LEU A 506 21.95 -9.67 11.47
CA LEU A 506 22.66 -9.78 12.74
C LEU A 506 24.17 -9.59 12.58
N ALA A 507 24.79 -10.21 11.55
CA ALA A 507 26.21 -10.05 11.25
C ALA A 507 26.58 -8.58 10.97
N TYR A 508 25.76 -7.90 10.17
CA TYR A 508 25.98 -6.49 9.85
C TYR A 508 25.73 -5.57 11.05
N ALA A 509 24.75 -5.88 11.89
CA ALA A 509 24.50 -5.16 13.15
C ALA A 509 25.66 -5.37 14.16
N ALA A 510 26.16 -6.61 14.28
CA ALA A 510 27.32 -6.94 15.12
C ALA A 510 28.57 -6.18 14.66
N ARG A 511 28.80 -6.10 13.34
CA ARG A 511 29.88 -5.28 12.78
C ARG A 511 29.76 -3.82 13.20
N GLY A 512 28.57 -3.25 13.08
CA GLY A 512 28.34 -1.87 13.49
C GLY A 512 28.61 -1.62 14.95
N GLN A 513 28.19 -2.53 15.83
CA GLN A 513 28.45 -2.44 17.27
C GLN A 513 29.96 -2.59 17.57
N ALA A 514 30.62 -3.55 16.94
CA ALA A 514 32.08 -3.74 17.13
C ALA A 514 32.88 -2.49 16.71
N ILE A 515 32.46 -1.78 15.64
CA ILE A 515 33.08 -0.52 15.23
C ILE A 515 32.82 0.57 16.26
N GLU A 516 31.60 0.69 16.78
CA GLU A 516 31.24 1.64 17.83
C GLU A 516 32.04 1.38 19.13
N ASP A 517 32.34 0.11 19.43
CA ASP A 517 33.14 -0.33 20.56
C ASP A 517 34.67 -0.18 20.33
N GLY A 518 35.09 0.35 19.17
CA GLY A 518 36.48 0.67 18.86
C GLY A 518 37.28 -0.44 18.16
N ALA A 519 36.66 -1.49 17.63
CA ALA A 519 37.32 -2.62 17.00
C ALA A 519 38.13 -2.29 15.72
N LEU A 520 38.06 -1.10 15.18
CA LEU A 520 38.84 -0.60 14.04
C LEU A 520 39.83 0.51 14.42
N VAL A 521 39.98 0.83 15.71
CA VAL A 521 41.02 1.75 16.18
C VAL A 521 42.34 0.96 16.19
N GLU A 522 43.24 1.24 15.26
CA GLU A 522 44.62 0.78 15.39
C GLU A 522 45.18 1.38 16.69
N GLU A 523 45.59 0.52 17.65
CA GLU A 523 46.38 1.00 18.77
C GLU A 523 47.67 1.61 18.16
N PRO A 524 47.99 2.86 18.49
CA PRO A 524 49.24 3.44 18.00
C PRO A 524 50.38 2.51 18.47
N GLU A 525 51.22 2.06 17.51
CA GLU A 525 52.45 1.36 17.84
C GLU A 525 53.22 2.19 18.88
N VAL A 526 53.27 1.74 20.10
CA VAL A 526 54.10 2.33 21.14
C VAL A 526 55.52 1.92 20.80
N GLU A 527 56.27 2.74 20.10
CA GLU A 527 57.71 2.53 19.94
C GLU A 527 58.33 2.37 21.33
N PRO A 528 59.05 1.30 21.55
CA PRO A 528 59.73 1.13 22.83
C PRO A 528 60.80 2.23 22.95
N TRP A 529 60.62 3.14 23.93
CA TRP A 529 61.60 4.17 24.27
C TRP A 529 62.95 3.48 24.52
N ALA A 530 63.85 3.65 23.59
CA ALA A 530 65.22 3.30 23.83
C ALA A 530 65.80 4.26 24.89
N TYR A 531 66.01 3.75 26.08
CA TYR A 531 66.86 4.41 27.07
C TYR A 531 68.29 4.44 26.53
N PHE A 532 68.72 5.57 26.02
CA PHE A 532 70.14 5.88 25.93
C PHE A 532 70.53 6.56 27.25
N GLY A 533 71.40 5.84 28.02
CA GLY A 533 72.15 6.32 29.15
C GLY A 533 73.27 7.27 28.75
#